data_f04f127e01dd95ddf08d84b4f984b7be
#
_entry.id   f04f127e01dd95ddf08d84b4f984b7be
#
_cell.length_a   1.000
_cell.length_b   1.000
_cell.length_c   1.000
_cell.angle_alpha   90.00
_cell.angle_beta   90.00
_cell.angle_gamma   90.00
#
_symmetry.space_group_name_H-M   'P 1'
#
loop_
_entity.id
_entity.type
_entity.pdbx_description
1 polymer ?
#
loop_
_entity_poly.entity_id
_entity_poly.type
_entity_poly.pdbx_seq_one_letter_code
_entity_poly.pdbx_strand_id
1 'polypeptide(L)'
;MANVVVVGAQWGDEGKGKIVDWLSNEADVVVRFQGGHNAGHTLVIDGKVFKLALLPSGIVRPGKLSVIGNGVVLDPYHLAQEIDKLRGQGVEVTPDNLKVAENVPLILSLHRELDAHRESATSDGVKIGTTKRGIGPAYEDKVGRRAIRLMDLAEPDELDGKIVRLLAHHDPLWRGLGLTPPDPAAIREELLAIAPKVLPFMAATFELLDRARRAGKRILFEGAQGALLDVDHGTYPYVTSSNTVAANAATGSGLGPRAIGYVLGIAKAYTTRVGGGPFPTELDNEIGRRIGQRGNEFGTNTGRPRRCGWFDAVLTRQSIKLSGIDGIALTKLDILDGFDEIKVATQYRLDGEAIDYLPAGQGAQMRAEPVYETIEGWRGSTGGARSWADLPAQAVKYVRRIEELIGAPVALLSTSPEREDTILVHDPFRD
;
A
#
# COMPACT_ATOMS: atom_id res chain seq x y z
N MET A 1 10.87 23.12 1.42
CA MET A 1 11.15 21.68 1.27
C MET A 1 9.82 20.98 1.32
N ALA A 2 9.51 20.20 0.30
CA ALA A 2 8.24 19.49 0.22
C ALA A 2 8.25 18.24 1.10
N ASN A 3 7.12 17.93 1.74
CA ASN A 3 6.85 16.60 2.25
C ASN A 3 6.41 15.72 1.07
N VAL A 4 6.78 14.47 1.07
CA VAL A 4 6.48 13.56 -0.05
C VAL A 4 5.49 12.50 0.39
N VAL A 5 4.44 12.29 -0.40
CA VAL A 5 3.49 11.19 -0.23
C VAL A 5 3.71 10.17 -1.34
N VAL A 6 3.98 8.92 -0.97
CA VAL A 6 4.12 7.81 -1.92
C VAL A 6 2.86 6.96 -1.91
N VAL A 7 2.21 6.83 -3.06
CA VAL A 7 1.02 5.98 -3.25
C VAL A 7 1.18 5.05 -4.45
N GLY A 8 0.54 3.88 -4.41
CA GLY A 8 0.43 3.04 -5.61
C GLY A 8 -0.60 3.62 -6.57
N ALA A 9 -0.26 3.74 -7.84
CA ALA A 9 -1.16 4.24 -8.89
C ALA A 9 -1.97 3.14 -9.60
N GLN A 10 -1.81 1.88 -9.20
CA GLN A 10 -2.46 0.69 -9.76
C GLN A 10 -3.15 -0.13 -8.65
N TRP A 11 -3.13 -1.46 -8.71
CA TRP A 11 -3.73 -2.36 -7.70
C TRP A 11 -2.75 -2.84 -6.62
N GLY A 12 -1.76 -2.05 -6.24
CA GLY A 12 -0.72 -2.47 -5.32
C GLY A 12 0.39 -3.28 -6.00
N ASP A 13 1.38 -3.68 -5.22
CA ASP A 13 2.54 -4.46 -5.70
C ASP A 13 3.36 -3.79 -6.82
N GLU A 14 3.27 -2.45 -6.96
CA GLU A 14 3.97 -1.67 -7.98
C GLU A 14 5.49 -1.56 -7.74
N GLY A 15 6.01 -2.14 -6.65
CA GLY A 15 7.42 -2.00 -6.28
C GLY A 15 7.70 -0.80 -5.39
N LYS A 16 6.69 -0.31 -4.66
CA LYS A 16 6.80 0.83 -3.73
C LYS A 16 7.98 0.69 -2.76
N GLY A 17 8.25 -0.51 -2.25
CA GLY A 17 9.30 -0.74 -1.27
C GLY A 17 10.67 -0.21 -1.71
N LYS A 18 11.09 -0.48 -2.95
CA LYS A 18 12.35 0.03 -3.50
C LYS A 18 12.39 1.57 -3.51
N ILE A 19 11.33 2.20 -4.00
CA ILE A 19 11.25 3.66 -4.15
C ILE A 19 11.16 4.34 -2.78
N VAL A 20 10.38 3.78 -1.85
CA VAL A 20 10.29 4.30 -0.48
C VAL A 20 11.63 4.14 0.25
N ASP A 21 12.33 3.02 0.07
CA ASP A 21 13.67 2.84 0.62
C ASP A 21 14.66 3.88 0.08
N TRP A 22 14.62 4.13 -1.23
CA TRP A 22 15.44 5.15 -1.87
C TRP A 22 15.15 6.54 -1.30
N LEU A 23 13.88 6.95 -1.20
CA LEU A 23 13.44 8.22 -0.64
C LEU A 23 13.70 8.33 0.88
N SER A 24 13.61 7.23 1.61
CA SER A 24 13.85 7.21 3.07
C SER A 24 15.26 7.65 3.44
N ASN A 25 16.20 7.55 2.50
CA ASN A 25 17.56 8.03 2.71
C ASN A 25 17.61 9.55 2.91
N GLU A 26 16.75 10.28 2.21
CA GLU A 26 16.67 11.74 2.29
C GLU A 26 15.66 12.25 3.32
N ALA A 27 14.67 11.44 3.68
CA ALA A 27 13.68 11.80 4.69
C ALA A 27 14.27 11.82 6.11
N ASP A 28 13.79 12.73 6.95
CA ASP A 28 14.07 12.73 8.39
C ASP A 28 13.05 11.88 9.15
N VAL A 29 11.80 11.84 8.65
CA VAL A 29 10.69 11.11 9.26
C VAL A 29 9.98 10.28 8.19
N VAL A 30 9.66 9.02 8.50
CA VAL A 30 8.87 8.13 7.61
C VAL A 30 7.59 7.69 8.32
N VAL A 31 6.44 7.91 7.69
CA VAL A 31 5.12 7.74 8.31
C VAL A 31 4.29 6.72 7.53
N ARG A 32 3.87 5.65 8.17
CA ARG A 32 2.79 4.77 7.69
C ARG A 32 1.46 5.38 8.11
N PHE A 33 0.57 5.69 7.18
CA PHE A 33 -0.65 6.43 7.47
C PHE A 33 -1.93 5.62 7.28
N GLN A 34 -1.87 4.41 6.71
CA GLN A 34 -3.05 3.58 6.49
C GLN A 34 -2.70 2.09 6.34
N GLY A 35 -3.74 1.23 6.25
CA GLY A 35 -3.58 -0.21 6.12
C GLY A 35 -3.26 -0.88 7.45
N GLY A 36 -2.55 -1.97 7.40
CA GLY A 36 -2.10 -2.74 8.55
C GLY A 36 -0.97 -3.68 8.13
N HIS A 37 -0.81 -4.80 8.82
CA HIS A 37 0.22 -5.79 8.51
C HIS A 37 -0.14 -6.71 7.32
N ASN A 38 -1.21 -6.39 6.57
CA ASN A 38 -1.58 -7.10 5.33
C ASN A 38 -0.69 -6.74 4.13
N ALA A 39 -0.01 -5.59 4.16
CA ALA A 39 0.87 -5.14 3.10
C ALA A 39 2.33 -5.33 3.53
N GLY A 40 2.97 -6.38 3.05
CA GLY A 40 4.41 -6.61 3.28
C GLY A 40 5.25 -6.04 2.15
N HIS A 41 6.42 -5.50 2.49
CA HIS A 41 7.44 -5.13 1.52
C HIS A 41 8.82 -5.62 1.95
N THR A 42 9.69 -5.80 0.97
CA THR A 42 11.04 -6.31 1.19
C THR A 42 12.03 -5.20 0.84
N LEU A 43 12.97 -4.96 1.74
CA LEU A 43 14.09 -4.05 1.54
C LEU A 43 15.37 -4.87 1.49
N VAL A 44 16.30 -4.46 0.62
CA VAL A 44 17.66 -5.04 0.56
C VAL A 44 18.64 -3.90 0.83
N ILE A 45 19.36 -3.99 1.95
CA ILE A 45 20.30 -2.96 2.39
C ILE A 45 21.62 -3.66 2.72
N ASP A 46 22.69 -3.30 2.03
CA ASP A 46 24.04 -3.89 2.21
C ASP A 46 24.02 -5.44 2.16
N GLY A 47 23.25 -6.00 1.22
CA GLY A 47 23.07 -7.43 1.04
C GLY A 47 22.16 -8.11 2.07
N LYS A 48 21.68 -7.41 3.08
CA LYS A 48 20.73 -7.94 4.07
C LYS A 48 19.29 -7.71 3.63
N VAL A 49 18.44 -8.71 3.81
CA VAL A 49 17.02 -8.68 3.44
C VAL A 49 16.17 -8.42 4.67
N PHE A 50 15.41 -7.32 4.65
CA PHE A 50 14.44 -6.97 5.67
C PHE A 50 13.02 -7.11 5.10
N LYS A 51 12.17 -7.87 5.77
CA LYS A 51 10.75 -8.02 5.41
C LYS A 51 9.92 -7.29 6.44
N LEU A 52 9.32 -6.18 6.04
CA LEU A 52 8.49 -5.31 6.88
C LEU A 52 7.01 -5.46 6.52
N ALA A 53 6.13 -5.30 7.49
CA ALA A 53 4.68 -5.32 7.30
C ALA A 53 4.00 -4.12 7.95
N LEU A 54 4.23 -3.85 9.23
CA LEU A 54 3.71 -2.69 9.98
C LEU A 54 4.71 -1.55 10.06
N LEU A 55 5.97 -1.87 10.30
CA LEU A 55 7.00 -0.88 10.53
C LEU A 55 7.27 -0.06 9.26
N PRO A 56 7.40 1.28 9.35
CA PRO A 56 7.80 2.12 8.24
C PRO A 56 9.19 1.75 7.71
N SER A 57 9.42 1.93 6.40
CA SER A 57 10.70 1.59 5.75
C SER A 57 11.91 2.30 6.36
N GLY A 58 11.71 3.47 6.95
CA GLY A 58 12.78 4.24 7.59
C GLY A 58 13.39 3.59 8.83
N ILE A 59 12.72 2.61 9.46
CA ILE A 59 13.16 2.00 10.72
C ILE A 59 14.52 1.27 10.60
N VAL A 60 14.84 0.76 9.41
CA VAL A 60 16.11 0.07 9.16
C VAL A 60 17.27 1.04 8.87
N ARG A 61 17.01 2.34 8.93
CA ARG A 61 17.99 3.40 8.66
C ARG A 61 18.36 4.16 9.93
N PRO A 62 19.64 4.22 10.31
CA PRO A 62 20.07 4.98 11.49
C PRO A 62 19.67 6.46 11.39
N GLY A 63 19.28 7.03 12.52
CA GLY A 63 18.97 8.46 12.65
C GLY A 63 17.63 8.90 12.04
N LYS A 64 16.80 7.98 11.56
CA LYS A 64 15.45 8.27 11.05
C LYS A 64 14.39 8.03 12.11
N LEU A 65 13.37 8.90 12.15
CA LEU A 65 12.19 8.68 12.96
C LEU A 65 11.12 7.96 12.13
N SER A 66 10.63 6.85 12.64
CA SER A 66 9.55 6.07 12.05
C SER A 66 8.26 6.27 12.83
N VAL A 67 7.15 6.52 12.15
CA VAL A 67 5.86 6.81 12.78
C VAL A 67 4.77 5.92 12.19
N ILE A 68 4.02 5.26 13.05
CA ILE A 68 2.75 4.58 12.69
C ILE A 68 1.62 5.52 13.06
N GLY A 69 0.92 6.05 12.06
CA GLY A 69 -0.16 7.01 12.22
C GLY A 69 -1.50 6.36 12.62
N ASN A 70 -2.43 7.20 13.04
CA ASN A 70 -3.77 6.81 13.49
C ASN A 70 -4.67 6.20 12.41
N GLY A 71 -4.31 6.34 11.14
CA GLY A 71 -5.04 5.74 10.02
C GLY A 71 -4.76 4.23 9.85
N VAL A 72 -3.70 3.71 10.45
CA VAL A 72 -3.37 2.27 10.47
C VAL A 72 -4.34 1.54 11.40
N VAL A 73 -4.61 0.25 11.14
CA VAL A 73 -5.13 -0.69 12.15
C VAL A 73 -3.98 -1.58 12.61
N LEU A 74 -3.69 -1.55 13.90
CA LEU A 74 -2.47 -2.09 14.48
C LEU A 74 -2.71 -3.44 15.14
N ASP A 75 -2.06 -4.49 14.68
CA ASP A 75 -1.94 -5.73 15.43
C ASP A 75 -0.77 -5.59 16.42
N PRO A 76 -1.04 -5.50 17.75
CA PRO A 76 0.00 -5.23 18.73
C PRO A 76 0.97 -6.40 18.89
N TYR A 77 0.51 -7.64 18.71
CA TYR A 77 1.37 -8.82 18.76
C TYR A 77 2.28 -8.91 17.54
N HIS A 78 1.74 -8.61 16.35
CA HIS A 78 2.54 -8.56 15.14
C HIS A 78 3.61 -7.45 15.21
N LEU A 79 3.26 -6.28 15.74
CA LEU A 79 4.21 -5.19 15.96
C LEU A 79 5.37 -5.65 16.86
N ALA A 80 5.07 -6.26 18.01
CA ALA A 80 6.09 -6.74 18.93
C ALA A 80 7.00 -7.79 18.28
N GLN A 81 6.42 -8.74 17.53
CA GLN A 81 7.18 -9.77 16.80
C GLN A 81 8.07 -9.15 15.71
N GLU A 82 7.59 -8.15 14.98
CA GLU A 82 8.35 -7.49 13.92
C GLU A 82 9.52 -6.69 14.52
N ILE A 83 9.31 -6.01 15.65
CA ILE A 83 10.37 -5.33 16.42
C ILE A 83 11.43 -6.32 16.88
N ASP A 84 11.03 -7.43 17.53
CA ASP A 84 11.95 -8.44 18.04
C ASP A 84 12.78 -9.07 16.90
N LYS A 85 12.14 -9.33 15.76
CA LYS A 85 12.81 -9.83 14.55
C LYS A 85 13.87 -8.86 14.03
N LEU A 86 13.55 -7.57 13.92
CA LEU A 86 14.50 -6.56 13.44
C LEU A 86 15.67 -6.38 14.42
N ARG A 87 15.40 -6.37 15.72
CA ARG A 87 16.46 -6.34 16.75
C ARG A 87 17.39 -7.54 16.62
N GLY A 88 16.83 -8.74 16.36
CA GLY A 88 17.60 -9.96 16.08
C GLY A 88 18.44 -9.87 14.79
N GLN A 89 18.10 -8.99 13.86
CA GLN A 89 18.88 -8.69 12.64
C GLN A 89 19.89 -7.55 12.83
N GLY A 90 20.00 -6.99 14.03
CA GLY A 90 20.93 -5.91 14.37
C GLY A 90 20.39 -4.50 14.11
N VAL A 91 19.08 -4.36 13.88
CA VAL A 91 18.42 -3.04 13.73
C VAL A 91 18.03 -2.54 15.11
N GLU A 92 18.45 -1.32 15.45
CA GLU A 92 18.02 -0.65 16.67
C GLU A 92 16.56 -0.16 16.52
N VAL A 93 15.67 -0.66 17.37
CA VAL A 93 14.27 -0.22 17.44
C VAL A 93 13.95 0.15 18.89
N THR A 94 13.81 1.44 19.14
CA THR A 94 13.60 2.01 20.47
C THR A 94 12.45 3.01 20.46
N PRO A 95 11.94 3.41 21.63
CA PRO A 95 10.98 4.51 21.71
C PRO A 95 11.48 5.86 21.14
N ASP A 96 12.77 6.02 20.89
CA ASP A 96 13.31 7.26 20.33
C ASP A 96 13.19 7.30 18.81
N ASN A 97 13.27 6.16 18.12
CA ASN A 97 13.23 6.09 16.66
C ASN A 97 11.94 5.45 16.08
N LEU A 98 11.04 4.94 16.94
CA LEU A 98 9.70 4.47 16.55
C LEU A 98 8.64 5.13 17.43
N LYS A 99 7.61 5.70 16.80
CA LYS A 99 6.42 6.22 17.48
C LYS A 99 5.16 5.65 16.88
N VAL A 100 4.19 5.38 17.73
CA VAL A 100 2.88 4.85 17.36
C VAL A 100 1.80 5.80 17.89
N ALA A 101 0.86 6.18 17.02
CA ALA A 101 -0.22 7.07 17.40
C ALA A 101 -1.03 6.50 18.56
N GLU A 102 -1.22 7.30 19.62
CA GLU A 102 -1.99 6.91 20.81
C GLU A 102 -3.41 6.46 20.46
N ASN A 103 -4.01 7.07 19.44
CA ASN A 103 -5.36 6.82 18.99
C ASN A 103 -5.48 5.79 17.85
N VAL A 104 -4.41 5.03 17.54
CA VAL A 104 -4.45 3.96 16.55
C VAL A 104 -5.38 2.82 17.03
N PRO A 105 -6.34 2.34 16.21
CA PRO A 105 -7.19 1.21 16.57
C PRO A 105 -6.41 -0.11 16.52
N LEU A 106 -6.71 -1.01 17.45
CA LEU A 106 -6.06 -2.30 17.58
C LEU A 106 -6.83 -3.40 16.84
N ILE A 107 -6.08 -4.31 16.24
CA ILE A 107 -6.60 -5.58 15.73
C ILE A 107 -6.52 -6.59 16.87
N LEU A 108 -7.66 -7.19 17.22
CA LEU A 108 -7.79 -8.19 18.25
C LEU A 108 -7.93 -9.60 17.63
N SER A 109 -7.79 -10.63 18.45
CA SER A 109 -8.02 -12.04 18.05
C SER A 109 -9.36 -12.22 17.35
N LEU A 110 -10.43 -11.65 17.92
CA LEU A 110 -11.78 -11.72 17.35
C LEU A 110 -11.89 -11.17 15.91
N HIS A 111 -11.12 -10.14 15.56
CA HIS A 111 -11.11 -9.57 14.20
C HIS A 111 -10.52 -10.56 13.19
N ARG A 112 -9.42 -11.25 13.57
CA ARG A 112 -8.77 -12.25 12.72
C ARG A 112 -9.67 -13.46 12.51
N GLU A 113 -10.33 -13.94 13.56
CA GLU A 113 -11.25 -15.06 13.50
C GLU A 113 -12.47 -14.74 12.62
N LEU A 114 -13.05 -13.56 12.78
CA LEU A 114 -14.18 -13.10 11.97
C LEU A 114 -13.80 -12.96 10.49
N ASP A 115 -12.65 -12.38 10.18
CA ASP A 115 -12.15 -12.24 8.80
C ASP A 115 -11.90 -13.61 8.16
N ALA A 116 -11.29 -14.54 8.90
CA ALA A 116 -11.05 -15.90 8.43
C ALA A 116 -12.37 -16.67 8.20
N HIS A 117 -13.35 -16.52 9.10
CA HIS A 117 -14.65 -17.15 8.95
C HIS A 117 -15.42 -16.63 7.73
N ARG A 118 -15.53 -15.30 7.59
CA ARG A 118 -16.22 -14.65 6.47
C ARG A 118 -15.63 -15.08 5.13
N GLU A 119 -14.30 -15.06 4.99
CA GLU A 119 -13.63 -15.46 3.75
C GLU A 119 -13.77 -16.95 3.44
N SER A 120 -13.89 -17.80 4.47
CA SER A 120 -14.06 -19.26 4.31
C SER A 120 -15.49 -19.67 4.02
N ALA A 121 -16.48 -18.95 4.56
CA ALA A 121 -17.89 -19.23 4.38
C ALA A 121 -18.46 -18.73 3.04
N THR A 122 -17.74 -17.84 2.36
CA THR A 122 -18.18 -17.25 1.11
C THR A 122 -17.88 -18.19 -0.07
N SER A 123 -18.85 -18.37 -0.99
CA SER A 123 -18.67 -19.16 -2.22
C SER A 123 -17.61 -18.52 -3.16
N ASP A 124 -16.98 -19.35 -3.99
CA ASP A 124 -15.83 -18.95 -4.80
C ASP A 124 -16.06 -17.74 -5.74
N GLY A 125 -17.31 -17.49 -6.16
CA GLY A 125 -17.64 -16.34 -7.02
C GLY A 125 -17.80 -14.99 -6.29
N VAL A 126 -17.74 -14.96 -4.95
CA VAL A 126 -18.01 -13.77 -4.13
C VAL A 126 -16.85 -13.45 -3.19
N LYS A 127 -15.83 -14.31 -3.13
CA LYS A 127 -14.64 -14.10 -2.29
C LYS A 127 -13.91 -12.82 -2.69
N ILE A 128 -13.62 -11.98 -1.70
CA ILE A 128 -12.80 -10.77 -1.89
C ILE A 128 -11.32 -11.14 -2.05
N GLY A 129 -10.87 -12.22 -1.43
CA GLY A 129 -9.48 -12.64 -1.41
C GLY A 129 -8.69 -12.00 -0.28
N THR A 130 -9.31 -11.83 0.90
CA THR A 130 -8.67 -11.19 2.07
C THR A 130 -7.43 -11.96 2.54
N THR A 131 -6.58 -11.28 3.30
CA THR A 131 -5.40 -11.90 3.92
C THR A 131 -5.72 -12.63 5.22
N LYS A 132 -6.97 -12.61 5.68
CA LYS A 132 -7.46 -13.19 6.95
C LYS A 132 -6.72 -12.66 8.18
N ARG A 133 -6.32 -11.37 8.14
CA ARG A 133 -5.57 -10.70 9.21
C ARG A 133 -6.40 -9.75 10.07
N GLY A 134 -7.72 -9.75 9.88
CA GLY A 134 -8.64 -8.93 10.66
C GLY A 134 -8.67 -7.46 10.30
N ILE A 135 -8.11 -7.08 9.16
CA ILE A 135 -8.01 -5.67 8.73
C ILE A 135 -9.40 -5.05 8.55
N GLY A 136 -10.27 -5.71 7.76
CA GLY A 136 -11.64 -5.25 7.50
C GLY A 136 -12.45 -5.08 8.78
N PRO A 137 -12.60 -6.13 9.60
CA PRO A 137 -13.33 -6.05 10.87
C PRO A 137 -12.81 -4.98 11.83
N ALA A 138 -11.48 -4.74 11.89
CA ALA A 138 -10.91 -3.68 12.72
C ALA A 138 -11.27 -2.27 12.19
N TYR A 139 -11.31 -2.05 10.87
CA TYR A 139 -11.81 -0.82 10.28
C TYR A 139 -13.33 -0.64 10.50
N GLU A 140 -14.14 -1.72 10.41
CA GLU A 140 -15.56 -1.69 10.77
C GLU A 140 -15.76 -1.20 12.21
N ASP A 141 -14.96 -1.69 13.15
CA ASP A 141 -15.05 -1.27 14.56
C ASP A 141 -14.55 0.14 14.78
N LYS A 142 -13.53 0.58 14.04
CA LYS A 142 -13.06 1.98 14.05
C LYS A 142 -14.19 2.94 13.68
N VAL A 143 -14.84 2.75 12.53
CA VAL A 143 -15.91 3.64 12.07
C VAL A 143 -17.20 3.41 12.84
N GLY A 144 -17.43 2.21 13.38
CA GLY A 144 -18.50 1.86 14.33
C GLY A 144 -18.31 2.46 15.72
N ARG A 145 -17.20 3.13 16.01
CA ARG A 145 -16.90 3.84 17.26
C ARG A 145 -16.86 2.92 18.48
N ARG A 146 -16.38 1.67 18.30
CA ARG A 146 -16.27 0.64 19.34
C ARG A 146 -14.88 -0.01 19.42
N ALA A 147 -13.94 0.41 18.52
CA ALA A 147 -12.58 -0.10 18.53
C ALA A 147 -11.87 0.19 19.86
N ILE A 148 -11.09 -0.78 20.32
CA ILE A 148 -10.06 -0.57 21.35
C ILE A 148 -8.88 0.13 20.66
N ARG A 149 -8.34 1.18 21.28
CA ARG A 149 -7.19 1.95 20.77
C ARG A 149 -5.96 1.74 21.65
N LEU A 150 -4.79 2.08 21.14
CA LEU A 150 -3.53 1.88 21.88
C LEU A 150 -3.55 2.59 23.23
N MET A 151 -4.05 3.82 23.31
CA MET A 151 -4.17 4.60 24.55
C MET A 151 -5.04 3.92 25.61
N ASP A 152 -6.01 3.09 25.19
CA ASP A 152 -6.91 2.39 26.13
C ASP A 152 -6.15 1.36 26.98
N LEU A 153 -5.00 0.88 26.51
CA LEU A 153 -4.13 -0.03 27.25
C LEU A 153 -3.41 0.66 28.43
N ALA A 154 -3.32 1.98 28.40
CA ALA A 154 -2.74 2.77 29.49
C ALA A 154 -3.74 3.03 30.63
N GLU A 155 -5.04 2.74 30.40
CA GLU A 155 -6.13 2.97 31.35
C GLU A 155 -6.88 1.64 31.64
N PRO A 156 -6.26 0.69 32.36
CA PRO A 156 -6.81 -0.67 32.56
C PRO A 156 -8.18 -0.67 33.24
N ASP A 157 -8.49 0.31 34.06
CA ASP A 157 -9.77 0.43 34.76
C ASP A 157 -10.94 0.76 33.83
N GLU A 158 -10.68 1.44 32.70
CA GLU A 158 -11.67 1.76 31.69
C GLU A 158 -11.83 0.66 30.62
N LEU A 159 -10.84 -0.22 30.51
CA LEU A 159 -10.73 -1.21 29.43
C LEU A 159 -11.91 -2.19 29.45
N ASP A 160 -12.37 -2.62 30.62
CA ASP A 160 -13.49 -3.56 30.76
C ASP A 160 -14.78 -3.01 30.15
N GLY A 161 -15.09 -1.73 30.40
CA GLY A 161 -16.26 -1.07 29.80
C GLY A 161 -16.18 -0.98 28.27
N LYS A 162 -14.98 -0.76 27.75
CA LYS A 162 -14.72 -0.71 26.29
C LYS A 162 -14.86 -2.09 25.65
N ILE A 163 -14.35 -3.15 26.29
CA ILE A 163 -14.50 -4.53 25.85
C ILE A 163 -15.98 -4.94 25.85
N VAL A 164 -16.73 -4.65 26.92
CA VAL A 164 -18.17 -4.93 26.99
C VAL A 164 -18.92 -4.24 25.84
N ARG A 165 -18.62 -2.98 25.56
CA ARG A 165 -19.22 -2.24 24.44
C ARG A 165 -18.88 -2.83 23.07
N LEU A 166 -17.64 -3.27 22.85
CA LEU A 166 -17.20 -3.96 21.66
C LEU A 166 -17.99 -5.27 21.47
N LEU A 167 -18.04 -6.09 22.50
CA LEU A 167 -18.69 -7.40 22.47
C LEU A 167 -20.21 -7.33 22.38
N ALA A 168 -20.85 -6.27 22.88
CA ALA A 168 -22.28 -6.06 22.68
C ALA A 168 -22.70 -6.04 21.20
N HIS A 169 -21.79 -5.63 20.31
CA HIS A 169 -22.00 -5.70 18.87
C HIS A 169 -21.65 -7.08 18.28
N HIS A 170 -20.54 -7.66 18.73
CA HIS A 170 -20.04 -8.91 18.15
C HIS A 170 -20.77 -10.15 18.62
N ASP A 171 -21.26 -10.19 19.87
CA ASP A 171 -21.91 -11.37 20.47
C ASP A 171 -23.11 -11.89 19.65
N PRO A 172 -24.10 -11.04 19.23
CA PRO A 172 -25.19 -11.49 18.36
C PRO A 172 -24.69 -12.01 17.00
N LEU A 173 -23.67 -11.37 16.42
CA LEU A 173 -23.11 -11.80 15.14
C LEU A 173 -22.47 -13.17 15.25
N TRP A 174 -21.65 -13.39 16.28
CA TRP A 174 -20.96 -14.67 16.51
C TRP A 174 -21.95 -15.80 16.73
N ARG A 175 -22.98 -15.58 17.56
CA ARG A 175 -24.06 -16.56 17.76
C ARG A 175 -24.83 -16.86 16.47
N GLY A 176 -25.10 -15.83 15.68
CA GLY A 176 -25.77 -15.99 14.38
C GLY A 176 -24.93 -16.79 13.36
N LEU A 177 -23.61 -16.73 13.46
CA LEU A 177 -22.67 -17.52 12.67
C LEU A 177 -22.44 -18.94 13.23
N GLY A 178 -23.08 -19.31 14.36
CA GLY A 178 -22.86 -20.59 15.05
C GLY A 178 -21.51 -20.70 15.76
N LEU A 179 -20.86 -19.56 16.01
CA LEU A 179 -19.58 -19.48 16.71
C LEU A 179 -19.78 -19.17 18.20
N THR A 180 -18.81 -19.57 19.02
CA THR A 180 -18.79 -19.19 20.43
C THR A 180 -18.32 -17.75 20.55
N PRO A 181 -19.09 -16.84 21.18
CA PRO A 181 -18.66 -15.47 21.40
C PRO A 181 -17.34 -15.39 22.18
N PRO A 182 -16.48 -14.41 21.88
CA PRO A 182 -15.23 -14.22 22.61
C PRO A 182 -15.47 -13.92 24.10
N ASP A 183 -14.64 -14.49 24.96
CA ASP A 183 -14.68 -14.22 26.39
C ASP A 183 -14.08 -12.81 26.68
N PRO A 184 -14.82 -11.92 27.36
CA PRO A 184 -14.31 -10.60 27.75
C PRO A 184 -13.04 -10.68 28.60
N ALA A 185 -12.95 -11.65 29.52
CA ALA A 185 -11.79 -11.79 30.39
C ALA A 185 -10.54 -12.21 29.59
N ALA A 186 -10.69 -13.11 28.63
CA ALA A 186 -9.60 -13.53 27.76
C ALA A 186 -9.08 -12.37 26.89
N ILE A 187 -9.97 -11.53 26.32
CA ILE A 187 -9.56 -10.34 25.57
C ILE A 187 -8.80 -9.35 26.46
N ARG A 188 -9.29 -9.13 27.70
CA ARG A 188 -8.61 -8.26 28.65
C ARG A 188 -7.21 -8.76 28.98
N GLU A 189 -7.07 -10.04 29.27
CA GLU A 189 -5.78 -10.67 29.57
C GLU A 189 -4.81 -10.53 28.38
N GLU A 190 -5.28 -10.84 27.17
CA GLU A 190 -4.51 -10.67 25.91
C GLU A 190 -3.97 -9.24 25.79
N LEU A 191 -4.83 -8.23 25.98
CA LEU A 191 -4.45 -6.83 25.84
C LEU A 191 -3.47 -6.36 26.93
N LEU A 192 -3.68 -6.75 28.17
CA LEU A 192 -2.80 -6.38 29.27
C LEU A 192 -1.43 -7.07 29.18
N ALA A 193 -1.37 -8.29 28.66
CA ALA A 193 -0.13 -9.01 28.46
C ALA A 193 0.77 -8.35 27.40
N ILE A 194 0.18 -7.78 26.33
CA ILE A 194 0.93 -7.11 25.27
C ILE A 194 1.25 -5.63 25.56
N ALA A 195 0.47 -4.98 26.44
CA ALA A 195 0.59 -3.56 26.75
C ALA A 195 2.02 -3.11 27.09
N PRO A 196 2.80 -3.79 27.95
CA PRO A 196 4.18 -3.38 28.27
C PRO A 196 5.14 -3.35 27.08
N LYS A 197 4.84 -4.13 26.02
CA LYS A 197 5.67 -4.21 24.81
C LYS A 197 5.37 -3.10 23.82
N VAL A 198 4.16 -2.53 23.82
CA VAL A 198 3.72 -1.57 22.79
C VAL A 198 3.53 -0.15 23.32
N LEU A 199 3.11 0.01 24.59
CA LEU A 199 2.93 1.32 25.23
C LEU A 199 4.18 2.23 25.23
N PRO A 200 5.40 1.71 25.36
CA PRO A 200 6.58 2.56 25.29
C PRO A 200 6.73 3.37 23.99
N PHE A 201 6.14 2.89 22.90
CA PHE A 201 6.16 3.55 21.59
C PHE A 201 5.02 4.55 21.39
N MET A 202 4.04 4.59 22.28
CA MET A 202 2.86 5.45 22.18
C MET A 202 3.23 6.93 22.22
N ALA A 203 2.62 7.74 21.33
CA ALA A 203 2.84 9.17 21.29
C ALA A 203 1.65 9.91 20.64
N ALA A 204 1.49 11.19 20.99
CA ALA A 204 0.64 12.14 20.28
C ALA A 204 1.30 12.50 18.93
N THR A 205 1.16 11.60 17.96
CA THR A 205 1.91 11.68 16.69
C THR A 205 1.56 12.91 15.85
N PHE A 206 0.33 13.42 15.93
CA PHE A 206 -0.06 14.64 15.22
C PHE A 206 0.77 15.85 15.66
N GLU A 207 0.99 16.00 16.97
CA GLU A 207 1.79 17.07 17.58
C GLU A 207 3.28 16.91 17.23
N LEU A 208 3.79 15.67 17.29
CA LEU A 208 5.15 15.34 16.94
C LEU A 208 5.45 15.67 15.47
N LEU A 209 4.55 15.28 14.56
CA LEU A 209 4.69 15.50 13.13
C LEU A 209 4.53 17.00 12.76
N ASP A 210 3.63 17.73 13.41
CA ASP A 210 3.52 19.19 13.20
C ASP A 210 4.78 19.93 13.64
N ARG A 211 5.36 19.54 14.80
CA ARG A 211 6.65 20.08 15.24
C ARG A 211 7.78 19.77 14.26
N ALA A 212 7.87 18.53 13.78
CA ALA A 212 8.86 18.14 12.77
C ALA A 212 8.72 18.98 11.50
N ARG A 213 7.48 19.14 11.00
CA ARG A 213 7.17 19.96 9.83
C ARG A 213 7.58 21.43 10.02
N ARG A 214 7.23 22.04 11.16
CA ARG A 214 7.61 23.43 11.49
C ARG A 214 9.12 23.61 11.63
N ALA A 215 9.82 22.56 12.05
CA ALA A 215 11.29 22.54 12.11
C ALA A 215 11.96 22.31 10.74
N GLY A 216 11.19 22.27 9.65
CA GLY A 216 11.70 22.08 8.31
C GLY A 216 12.20 20.65 8.00
N LYS A 217 11.78 19.67 8.80
CA LYS A 217 12.12 18.26 8.57
C LYS A 217 11.39 17.72 7.35
N ARG A 218 12.07 16.87 6.58
CA ARG A 218 11.50 16.17 5.43
C ARG A 218 10.70 14.96 5.91
N ILE A 219 9.40 14.96 5.63
CA ILE A 219 8.49 13.88 6.00
C ILE A 219 8.12 13.09 4.75
N LEU A 220 8.35 11.78 4.80
CA LEU A 220 7.92 10.81 3.79
C LEU A 220 6.70 10.05 4.30
N PHE A 221 5.57 10.20 3.63
CA PHE A 221 4.37 9.42 3.91
C PHE A 221 4.34 8.18 3.02
N GLU A 222 4.44 7.02 3.64
CA GLU A 222 4.48 5.73 2.99
C GLU A 222 3.09 5.10 2.92
N GLY A 223 2.49 5.08 1.73
CA GLY A 223 1.22 4.40 1.46
C GLY A 223 1.39 2.89 1.28
N ALA A 224 0.34 2.16 1.57
CA ALA A 224 0.22 0.73 1.29
C ALA A 224 -0.86 0.50 0.22
N GLN A 225 -0.89 -0.68 -0.40
CA GLN A 225 -1.78 -1.05 -1.50
C GLN A 225 -1.64 -0.09 -2.72
N GLY A 226 -2.72 0.26 -3.39
CA GLY A 226 -2.74 1.18 -4.52
C GLY A 226 -4.11 1.84 -4.69
N ALA A 227 -4.19 2.92 -5.46
CA ALA A 227 -5.39 3.75 -5.62
C ALA A 227 -6.61 2.95 -6.12
N LEU A 228 -6.40 1.92 -6.93
CA LEU A 228 -7.50 1.07 -7.44
C LEU A 228 -8.01 0.04 -6.40
N LEU A 229 -7.37 -0.04 -5.23
CA LEU A 229 -7.81 -0.79 -4.06
C LEU A 229 -8.41 0.13 -2.97
N ASP A 230 -8.57 1.42 -3.23
CA ASP A 230 -9.20 2.36 -2.29
C ASP A 230 -10.65 1.98 -2.01
N VAL A 231 -11.08 2.06 -0.73
CA VAL A 231 -12.41 1.63 -0.30
C VAL A 231 -13.55 2.40 -0.97
N ASP A 232 -13.32 3.69 -1.31
CA ASP A 232 -14.32 4.55 -1.93
C ASP A 232 -14.18 4.62 -3.45
N HIS A 233 -12.95 4.68 -3.94
CA HIS A 233 -12.64 5.00 -5.35
C HIS A 233 -12.10 3.80 -6.15
N GLY A 234 -11.83 2.68 -5.50
CA GLY A 234 -11.30 1.47 -6.13
C GLY A 234 -12.37 0.63 -6.84
N THR A 235 -11.95 -0.55 -7.25
CA THR A 235 -12.82 -1.53 -7.93
C THR A 235 -13.67 -2.33 -6.93
N TYR A 236 -14.55 -1.62 -6.22
CA TYR A 236 -15.44 -2.18 -5.18
C TYR A 236 -16.30 -3.34 -5.74
N PRO A 237 -16.50 -4.45 -4.99
CA PRO A 237 -16.06 -4.69 -3.61
C PRO A 237 -14.63 -5.26 -3.47
N TYR A 238 -13.90 -5.44 -4.55
CA TYR A 238 -12.54 -6.02 -4.59
C TYR A 238 -11.49 -4.95 -4.24
N VAL A 239 -11.55 -4.45 -3.02
CA VAL A 239 -10.73 -3.35 -2.49
C VAL A 239 -10.21 -3.67 -1.09
N THR A 240 -9.30 -2.84 -0.57
CA THR A 240 -8.94 -2.87 0.85
C THR A 240 -9.95 -2.06 1.67
N SER A 241 -9.93 -2.17 2.99
CA SER A 241 -10.88 -1.50 3.87
C SER A 241 -10.42 -0.09 4.30
N SER A 242 -9.42 0.48 3.63
CA SER A 242 -8.91 1.81 3.92
C SER A 242 -8.85 2.70 2.67
N ASN A 243 -8.80 4.01 2.87
CA ASN A 243 -8.47 4.94 1.81
C ASN A 243 -6.97 4.88 1.51
N THR A 244 -6.63 4.60 0.26
CA THR A 244 -5.25 4.45 -0.23
C THR A 244 -4.77 5.64 -1.04
N VAL A 245 -5.66 6.59 -1.34
CA VAL A 245 -5.34 7.84 -2.04
C VAL A 245 -4.52 8.79 -1.16
N ALA A 246 -3.74 9.68 -1.78
CA ALA A 246 -2.78 10.52 -1.07
C ALA A 246 -3.41 11.45 -0.01
N ALA A 247 -4.64 11.89 -0.21
CA ALA A 247 -5.36 12.74 0.76
C ALA A 247 -5.43 12.10 2.17
N ASN A 248 -5.46 10.78 2.24
CA ASN A 248 -5.48 10.06 3.52
C ASN A 248 -4.15 10.14 4.30
N ALA A 249 -3.06 10.58 3.68
CA ALA A 249 -1.82 10.86 4.40
C ALA A 249 -2.01 11.95 5.47
N ALA A 250 -2.84 12.94 5.19
CA ALA A 250 -3.19 13.98 6.16
C ALA A 250 -4.02 13.41 7.32
N THR A 251 -5.18 12.81 7.05
CA THR A 251 -6.08 12.29 8.08
C THR A 251 -5.47 11.12 8.86
N GLY A 252 -4.76 10.23 8.16
CA GLY A 252 -4.15 9.03 8.75
C GLY A 252 -2.88 9.29 9.57
N SER A 253 -2.26 10.47 9.45
CA SER A 253 -1.15 10.92 10.28
C SER A 253 -1.54 11.97 11.32
N GLY A 254 -2.76 12.54 11.20
CA GLY A 254 -3.25 13.61 12.07
C GLY A 254 -2.76 15.01 11.68
N LEU A 255 -2.18 15.17 10.47
CA LEU A 255 -1.79 16.48 9.96
C LEU A 255 -2.89 17.12 9.12
N GLY A 256 -2.83 18.44 8.97
CA GLY A 256 -3.72 19.15 8.04
C GLY A 256 -3.34 18.89 6.57
N PRO A 257 -4.29 19.06 5.62
CA PRO A 257 -4.05 18.74 4.20
C PRO A 257 -2.91 19.56 3.56
N ARG A 258 -2.61 20.75 4.08
CA ARG A 258 -1.47 21.57 3.62
C ARG A 258 -0.11 21.02 4.02
N ALA A 259 -0.04 19.95 4.80
CA ALA A 259 1.22 19.25 5.10
C ALA A 259 1.65 18.33 3.94
N ILE A 260 0.75 18.01 3.02
CA ILE A 260 1.06 17.28 1.80
C ILE A 260 1.76 18.25 0.83
N GLY A 261 2.97 17.90 0.43
CA GLY A 261 3.73 18.61 -0.60
C GLY A 261 3.61 17.86 -1.93
N TYR A 262 4.67 17.16 -2.32
CA TYR A 262 4.72 16.39 -3.56
C TYR A 262 4.05 15.00 -3.41
N VAL A 263 3.23 14.61 -4.36
CA VAL A 263 2.62 13.28 -4.42
C VAL A 263 3.27 12.44 -5.51
N LEU A 264 4.00 11.41 -5.13
CA LEU A 264 4.65 10.47 -6.04
C LEU A 264 3.77 9.22 -6.20
N GLY A 265 3.27 9.01 -7.40
CA GLY A 265 2.57 7.77 -7.78
C GLY A 265 3.55 6.69 -8.22
N ILE A 266 3.39 5.47 -7.74
CA ILE A 266 4.19 4.33 -8.24
C ILE A 266 3.37 3.53 -9.22
N ALA A 267 3.89 3.30 -10.42
CA ALA A 267 3.28 2.46 -11.45
C ALA A 267 4.30 1.50 -12.05
N LYS A 268 3.90 0.27 -12.35
CA LYS A 268 4.70 -0.62 -13.20
C LYS A 268 4.57 -0.22 -14.67
N ALA A 269 5.57 -0.53 -15.47
CA ALA A 269 5.50 -0.40 -16.93
C ALA A 269 4.45 -1.33 -17.59
N TYR A 270 3.78 -2.16 -16.81
CA TYR A 270 2.63 -3.00 -17.13
C TYR A 270 1.68 -3.02 -15.94
N THR A 271 0.62 -3.81 -15.98
CA THR A 271 -0.35 -3.83 -14.87
C THR A 271 -0.42 -5.22 -14.25
N THR A 272 -0.57 -5.29 -12.92
CA THR A 272 -0.82 -6.55 -12.22
C THR A 272 -1.94 -6.40 -11.21
N ARG A 273 -2.63 -7.51 -10.92
CA ARG A 273 -3.66 -7.58 -9.90
C ARG A 273 -3.60 -8.90 -9.14
N VAL A 274 -3.82 -8.86 -7.84
CA VAL A 274 -4.02 -10.02 -6.97
C VAL A 274 -5.52 -10.20 -6.72
N GLY A 275 -5.99 -11.45 -6.74
CA GLY A 275 -7.37 -11.78 -6.41
C GLY A 275 -8.37 -11.48 -7.53
N GLY A 276 -9.64 -11.48 -7.13
CA GLY A 276 -10.78 -11.29 -8.04
C GLY A 276 -11.00 -9.84 -8.49
N GLY A 277 -12.07 -9.64 -9.25
CA GLY A 277 -12.52 -8.33 -9.70
C GLY A 277 -12.08 -7.95 -11.11
N PRO A 278 -12.56 -6.79 -11.61
CA PRO A 278 -12.34 -6.33 -12.98
C PRO A 278 -10.86 -6.03 -13.24
N PHE A 279 -10.41 -6.37 -14.44
CA PHE A 279 -9.07 -6.09 -14.93
C PHE A 279 -9.13 -5.91 -16.46
N PRO A 280 -9.50 -4.74 -16.96
CA PRO A 280 -9.76 -4.54 -18.38
C PRO A 280 -8.61 -4.92 -19.30
N THR A 281 -7.36 -4.68 -18.89
CA THR A 281 -6.16 -4.98 -19.70
C THR A 281 -5.54 -6.33 -19.42
N GLU A 282 -6.23 -7.24 -18.71
CA GLU A 282 -5.71 -8.57 -18.38
C GLU A 282 -5.33 -9.39 -19.63
N LEU A 283 -4.26 -10.15 -19.50
CA LEU A 283 -3.72 -11.03 -20.52
C LEU A 283 -3.72 -12.48 -20.03
N ASP A 284 -4.83 -13.18 -20.25
CA ASP A 284 -4.91 -14.63 -19.98
C ASP A 284 -4.38 -15.42 -21.19
N ASN A 285 -3.12 -15.19 -21.52
CA ASN A 285 -2.43 -15.79 -22.64
C ASN A 285 -0.92 -15.94 -22.38
N GLU A 286 -0.16 -16.35 -23.40
CA GLU A 286 1.28 -16.55 -23.30
C GLU A 286 2.04 -15.26 -22.96
N ILE A 287 1.59 -14.10 -23.46
CA ILE A 287 2.19 -12.80 -23.16
C ILE A 287 2.06 -12.50 -21.66
N GLY A 288 0.87 -12.65 -21.09
CA GLY A 288 0.64 -12.46 -19.65
C GLY A 288 1.47 -13.42 -18.81
N ARG A 289 1.58 -14.69 -19.21
CA ARG A 289 2.45 -15.67 -18.54
C ARG A 289 3.93 -15.26 -18.61
N ARG A 290 4.41 -14.79 -19.77
CA ARG A 290 5.79 -14.31 -19.96
C ARG A 290 6.08 -13.12 -19.07
N ILE A 291 5.17 -12.13 -18.99
CA ILE A 291 5.29 -10.97 -18.07
C ILE A 291 5.36 -11.45 -16.61
N GLY A 292 4.44 -12.34 -16.22
CA GLY A 292 4.36 -12.89 -14.86
C GLY A 292 5.63 -13.61 -14.43
N GLN A 293 6.18 -14.45 -15.29
CA GLN A 293 7.43 -15.20 -15.03
C GLN A 293 8.63 -14.26 -14.92
N ARG A 294 8.82 -13.37 -15.91
CA ARG A 294 9.95 -12.42 -15.94
C ARG A 294 9.90 -11.44 -14.76
N GLY A 295 8.70 -10.94 -14.47
CA GLY A 295 8.46 -10.00 -13.39
C GLY A 295 8.49 -10.65 -12.00
N ASN A 296 8.61 -11.99 -11.92
CA ASN A 296 8.43 -12.75 -10.67
C ASN A 296 7.16 -12.30 -9.92
N GLU A 297 6.04 -12.28 -10.69
CA GLU A 297 4.77 -11.74 -10.21
C GLU A 297 4.02 -12.78 -9.36
N PHE A 298 4.52 -12.95 -8.13
CA PHE A 298 3.93 -13.78 -7.09
C PHE A 298 3.73 -12.97 -5.81
N GLY A 299 2.67 -13.26 -5.08
CA GLY A 299 2.38 -12.60 -3.81
C GLY A 299 3.46 -12.92 -2.76
N THR A 300 4.10 -11.91 -2.20
CA THR A 300 5.21 -12.04 -1.24
C THR A 300 4.83 -12.88 -0.01
N ASN A 301 3.59 -12.76 0.45
CA ASN A 301 3.08 -13.48 1.63
C ASN A 301 2.30 -14.75 1.29
N THR A 302 1.70 -14.82 0.10
CA THR A 302 0.76 -15.89 -0.26
C THR A 302 1.31 -16.84 -1.31
N GLY A 303 2.38 -16.45 -2.02
CA GLY A 303 2.91 -17.20 -3.16
C GLY A 303 1.95 -17.32 -4.36
N ARG A 304 0.77 -16.69 -4.30
CA ARG A 304 -0.21 -16.73 -5.40
C ARG A 304 0.30 -15.97 -6.61
N PRO A 305 0.13 -16.50 -7.84
CA PRO A 305 0.46 -15.75 -9.05
C PRO A 305 -0.43 -14.51 -9.14
N ARG A 306 0.16 -13.41 -9.60
CA ARG A 306 -0.57 -12.20 -9.94
C ARG A 306 -1.06 -12.30 -11.37
N ARG A 307 -2.29 -11.86 -11.61
CA ARG A 307 -2.82 -11.62 -12.95
C ARG A 307 -2.01 -10.49 -13.58
N CYS A 308 -1.65 -10.61 -14.85
CA CYS A 308 -0.81 -9.64 -15.57
C CYS A 308 -1.57 -9.09 -16.78
N GLY A 309 -1.30 -7.82 -17.10
CA GLY A 309 -1.91 -7.14 -18.24
C GLY A 309 -1.03 -6.02 -18.77
N TRP A 310 -1.40 -5.48 -19.94
CA TRP A 310 -0.73 -4.31 -20.49
C TRP A 310 -0.91 -3.07 -19.61
N PHE A 311 -0.06 -2.08 -19.80
CA PHE A 311 -0.17 -0.80 -19.11
C PHE A 311 -1.53 -0.15 -19.41
N ASP A 312 -2.19 0.33 -18.35
CA ASP A 312 -3.49 0.97 -18.43
C ASP A 312 -3.37 2.46 -18.13
N ALA A 313 -3.32 3.26 -19.19
CA ALA A 313 -3.22 4.70 -19.06
C ALA A 313 -4.53 5.34 -18.56
N VAL A 314 -5.68 4.70 -18.80
CA VAL A 314 -6.99 5.19 -18.32
C VAL A 314 -7.03 5.14 -16.80
N LEU A 315 -6.73 3.98 -16.21
CA LEU A 315 -6.72 3.78 -14.76
C LEU A 315 -5.63 4.60 -14.08
N THR A 316 -4.45 4.73 -14.73
CA THR A 316 -3.37 5.55 -14.17
C THR A 316 -3.75 7.03 -14.16
N ARG A 317 -4.38 7.57 -15.22
CA ARG A 317 -4.95 8.94 -15.22
C ARG A 317 -5.99 9.13 -14.13
N GLN A 318 -6.86 8.14 -13.92
CA GLN A 318 -7.85 8.19 -12.86
C GLN A 318 -7.20 8.26 -11.49
N SER A 319 -6.18 7.44 -11.24
CA SER A 319 -5.40 7.45 -9.99
C SER A 319 -4.66 8.78 -9.77
N ILE A 320 -4.12 9.37 -10.84
CA ILE A 320 -3.49 10.71 -10.82
C ILE A 320 -4.48 11.76 -10.36
N LYS A 321 -5.69 11.79 -10.94
CA LYS A 321 -6.76 12.74 -10.56
C LYS A 321 -7.20 12.54 -9.11
N LEU A 322 -7.43 11.29 -8.68
CA LEU A 322 -7.91 10.96 -7.34
C LEU A 322 -6.90 11.30 -6.23
N SER A 323 -5.62 11.11 -6.51
CA SER A 323 -4.56 11.31 -5.52
C SER A 323 -3.83 12.64 -5.68
N GLY A 324 -4.07 13.41 -6.75
CA GLY A 324 -3.30 14.61 -7.04
C GLY A 324 -1.81 14.30 -7.26
N ILE A 325 -1.52 13.27 -8.05
CA ILE A 325 -0.14 12.82 -8.29
C ILE A 325 0.58 13.84 -9.16
N ASP A 326 1.72 14.34 -8.68
CA ASP A 326 2.57 15.32 -9.36
C ASP A 326 3.58 14.65 -10.32
N GLY A 327 4.00 13.43 -10.01
CA GLY A 327 4.89 12.64 -10.85
C GLY A 327 4.81 11.15 -10.58
N ILE A 328 5.29 10.35 -11.53
CA ILE A 328 5.28 8.88 -11.47
C ILE A 328 6.69 8.33 -11.27
N ALA A 329 6.82 7.37 -10.36
CA ALA A 329 7.95 6.44 -10.39
C ALA A 329 7.53 5.21 -11.20
N LEU A 330 8.05 5.09 -12.41
CA LEU A 330 7.79 3.96 -13.29
C LEU A 330 8.76 2.82 -12.98
N THR A 331 8.23 1.65 -12.68
CA THR A 331 9.01 0.49 -12.23
C THR A 331 8.94 -0.67 -13.21
N LYS A 332 9.92 -1.58 -13.12
CA LYS A 332 9.93 -2.84 -13.87
C LYS A 332 9.89 -2.67 -15.41
N LEU A 333 10.57 -1.66 -15.93
CA LEU A 333 10.69 -1.45 -17.37
C LEU A 333 11.41 -2.64 -18.04
N ASP A 334 12.41 -3.20 -17.38
CA ASP A 334 13.22 -4.34 -17.78
C ASP A 334 12.41 -5.61 -18.11
N ILE A 335 11.22 -5.76 -17.55
CA ILE A 335 10.35 -6.92 -17.82
C ILE A 335 9.82 -6.90 -19.25
N LEU A 336 9.74 -5.71 -19.86
CA LEU A 336 9.26 -5.54 -21.22
C LEU A 336 10.38 -5.68 -22.27
N ASP A 337 11.63 -5.92 -21.89
CA ASP A 337 12.74 -6.13 -22.81
C ASP A 337 12.44 -7.30 -23.79
N GLY A 338 12.76 -7.12 -25.07
CA GLY A 338 12.62 -8.14 -26.09
C GLY A 338 11.17 -8.50 -26.48
N PHE A 339 10.20 -7.62 -26.20
CA PHE A 339 8.91 -7.64 -26.90
C PHE A 339 9.03 -6.87 -28.22
N ASP A 340 8.45 -7.40 -29.29
CA ASP A 340 8.43 -6.70 -30.58
C ASP A 340 7.37 -5.59 -30.58
N GLU A 341 6.24 -5.83 -29.91
CA GLU A 341 5.13 -4.89 -29.74
C GLU A 341 4.68 -4.85 -28.29
N ILE A 342 4.38 -3.65 -27.80
CA ILE A 342 3.83 -3.39 -26.48
C ILE A 342 2.53 -2.60 -26.65
N LYS A 343 1.48 -3.02 -25.94
CA LYS A 343 0.19 -2.33 -26.03
C LYS A 343 -0.07 -1.50 -24.77
N VAL A 344 -0.70 -0.35 -24.97
CA VAL A 344 -1.12 0.54 -23.89
C VAL A 344 -2.60 0.84 -24.07
N ALA A 345 -3.42 0.61 -23.05
CA ALA A 345 -4.82 1.00 -23.09
C ALA A 345 -4.95 2.52 -22.91
N THR A 346 -5.50 3.18 -23.93
CA THR A 346 -5.62 4.64 -24.00
C THR A 346 -7.03 5.12 -23.71
N GLN A 347 -8.02 4.25 -23.90
CA GLN A 347 -9.45 4.50 -23.73
C GLN A 347 -10.15 3.17 -23.43
N TYR A 348 -11.41 3.22 -22.96
CA TYR A 348 -12.29 2.07 -22.91
C TYR A 348 -13.50 2.23 -23.85
N ARG A 349 -14.09 1.11 -24.20
CA ARG A 349 -15.45 1.03 -24.74
C ARG A 349 -16.36 0.39 -23.71
N LEU A 350 -17.50 0.99 -23.47
CA LEU A 350 -18.55 0.45 -22.61
C LEU A 350 -19.86 0.47 -23.40
N ASP A 351 -20.41 -0.72 -23.67
CA ASP A 351 -21.65 -0.89 -24.43
C ASP A 351 -21.61 -0.16 -25.81
N GLY A 352 -20.42 -0.11 -26.44
CA GLY A 352 -20.15 0.54 -27.72
C GLY A 352 -19.69 1.99 -27.65
N GLU A 353 -19.91 2.67 -26.52
CA GLU A 353 -19.53 4.08 -26.32
C GLU A 353 -18.10 4.20 -25.78
N ALA A 354 -17.38 5.21 -26.27
CA ALA A 354 -16.01 5.49 -25.80
C ALA A 354 -16.05 6.24 -24.46
N ILE A 355 -15.29 5.75 -23.50
CA ILE A 355 -15.15 6.38 -22.18
C ILE A 355 -13.65 6.49 -21.79
N ASP A 356 -13.31 7.52 -20.99
CA ASP A 356 -11.93 7.82 -20.56
C ASP A 356 -11.70 7.61 -19.05
N TYR A 357 -12.58 6.88 -18.40
CA TYR A 357 -12.50 6.48 -16.98
C TYR A 357 -13.14 5.11 -16.77
N LEU A 358 -12.82 4.44 -15.67
CA LEU A 358 -13.50 3.21 -15.26
C LEU A 358 -14.69 3.58 -14.37
N PRO A 359 -15.93 3.23 -14.75
CA PRO A 359 -17.12 3.51 -13.94
C PRO A 359 -17.07 2.84 -12.57
N ALA A 360 -17.79 3.39 -11.58
CA ALA A 360 -17.82 2.83 -10.22
C ALA A 360 -18.62 1.52 -10.12
N GLY A 361 -19.62 1.32 -11.00
CA GLY A 361 -20.48 0.14 -10.97
C GLY A 361 -19.78 -1.13 -11.42
N GLN A 362 -19.78 -2.17 -10.58
CA GLN A 362 -19.11 -3.45 -10.85
C GLN A 362 -19.47 -4.04 -12.23
N GLY A 363 -20.77 -4.05 -12.60
CA GLY A 363 -21.22 -4.57 -13.88
C GLY A 363 -20.64 -3.79 -15.08
N ALA A 364 -20.52 -2.48 -14.98
CA ALA A 364 -19.90 -1.65 -15.99
C ALA A 364 -18.38 -1.88 -16.05
N GLN A 365 -17.73 -2.02 -14.90
CA GLN A 365 -16.29 -2.35 -14.83
C GLN A 365 -15.94 -3.67 -15.50
N MET A 366 -16.81 -4.68 -15.37
CA MET A 366 -16.62 -6.00 -16.00
C MET A 366 -16.86 -6.00 -17.50
N ARG A 367 -17.61 -5.02 -18.05
CA ARG A 367 -17.88 -4.88 -19.48
C ARG A 367 -16.99 -3.86 -20.18
N ALA A 368 -16.17 -3.13 -19.43
CA ALA A 368 -15.25 -2.16 -20.01
C ALA A 368 -14.18 -2.86 -20.86
N GLU A 369 -14.17 -2.59 -22.15
CA GLU A 369 -13.23 -3.16 -23.11
C GLU A 369 -12.10 -2.15 -23.40
N PRO A 370 -10.82 -2.54 -23.27
CA PRO A 370 -9.71 -1.62 -23.52
C PRO A 370 -9.50 -1.36 -25.01
N VAL A 371 -9.30 -0.11 -25.38
CA VAL A 371 -8.81 0.32 -26.70
C VAL A 371 -7.31 0.54 -26.59
N TYR A 372 -6.56 -0.19 -27.41
CA TYR A 372 -5.11 -0.20 -27.35
C TYR A 372 -4.47 0.65 -28.42
N GLU A 373 -3.41 1.38 -28.02
CA GLU A 373 -2.35 1.84 -28.91
C GLU A 373 -1.22 0.80 -28.88
N THR A 374 -0.69 0.46 -30.08
CA THR A 374 0.47 -0.43 -30.20
C THR A 374 1.73 0.41 -30.37
N ILE A 375 2.70 0.17 -29.52
CA ILE A 375 4.00 0.84 -29.52
C ILE A 375 5.06 -0.20 -29.92
N GLU A 376 6.00 0.20 -30.76
CA GLU A 376 7.16 -0.62 -31.10
C GLU A 376 7.97 -0.95 -29.85
N GLY A 377 8.27 -2.23 -29.63
CA GLY A 377 9.11 -2.68 -28.53
C GLY A 377 10.60 -2.47 -28.80
N TRP A 378 11.43 -3.03 -27.95
CA TRP A 378 12.89 -2.89 -28.07
C TRP A 378 13.59 -4.22 -27.84
N ARG A 379 14.78 -4.39 -28.47
CA ARG A 379 15.58 -5.63 -28.37
C ARG A 379 16.80 -5.50 -27.44
N GLY A 380 17.16 -4.30 -27.04
CA GLY A 380 18.22 -4.05 -26.05
C GLY A 380 17.74 -4.32 -24.64
N SER A 381 18.66 -4.39 -23.67
CA SER A 381 18.29 -4.46 -22.25
C SER A 381 18.13 -3.05 -21.70
N THR A 382 17.09 -2.87 -20.87
CA THR A 382 16.93 -1.70 -20.01
C THR A 382 17.41 -1.97 -18.59
N GLY A 383 17.67 -3.24 -18.26
CA GLY A 383 18.10 -3.66 -16.93
C GLY A 383 19.45 -3.06 -16.52
N GLY A 384 19.48 -2.41 -15.35
CA GLY A 384 20.69 -1.78 -14.83
C GLY A 384 21.02 -0.39 -15.40
N ALA A 385 20.19 0.18 -16.27
CA ALA A 385 20.36 1.54 -16.78
C ALA A 385 20.25 2.57 -15.64
N ARG A 386 21.18 3.53 -15.61
CA ARG A 386 21.26 4.60 -14.61
C ARG A 386 21.16 6.00 -15.21
N SER A 387 21.11 6.07 -16.54
CA SER A 387 20.89 7.31 -17.28
C SER A 387 19.99 7.05 -18.49
N TRP A 388 19.39 8.10 -19.05
CA TRP A 388 18.62 8.01 -20.28
C TRP A 388 19.43 7.51 -21.48
N ALA A 389 20.74 7.79 -21.49
CA ALA A 389 21.66 7.38 -22.56
C ALA A 389 21.89 5.86 -22.57
N ASP A 390 21.68 5.17 -21.47
CA ASP A 390 21.84 3.72 -21.36
C ASP A 390 20.62 2.95 -21.92
N LEU A 391 19.51 3.66 -22.18
CA LEU A 391 18.25 3.04 -22.61
C LEU A 391 18.18 2.92 -24.15
N PRO A 392 17.61 1.81 -24.66
CA PRO A 392 17.22 1.74 -26.07
C PRO A 392 16.26 2.89 -26.44
N ALA A 393 16.41 3.43 -27.65
CA ALA A 393 15.60 4.57 -28.11
C ALA A 393 14.09 4.30 -28.05
N GLN A 394 13.64 3.08 -28.37
CA GLN A 394 12.24 2.70 -28.28
C GLN A 394 11.74 2.61 -26.83
N ALA A 395 12.59 2.20 -25.88
CA ALA A 395 12.24 2.24 -24.45
C ALA A 395 12.03 3.69 -23.98
N VAL A 396 12.88 4.61 -24.42
CA VAL A 396 12.70 6.05 -24.15
C VAL A 396 11.38 6.55 -24.75
N LYS A 397 11.08 6.20 -26.02
CA LYS A 397 9.81 6.57 -26.68
C LYS A 397 8.60 6.01 -25.90
N TYR A 398 8.68 4.76 -25.44
CA TYR A 398 7.63 4.15 -24.58
C TYR A 398 7.39 4.97 -23.33
N VAL A 399 8.44 5.30 -22.58
CA VAL A 399 8.30 6.10 -21.33
C VAL A 399 7.71 7.48 -21.64
N ARG A 400 8.19 8.17 -22.68
CA ARG A 400 7.63 9.47 -23.09
C ARG A 400 6.17 9.37 -23.51
N ARG A 401 5.82 8.29 -24.23
CA ARG A 401 4.41 8.07 -24.59
C ARG A 401 3.52 7.82 -23.39
N ILE A 402 4.01 7.10 -22.38
CA ILE A 402 3.30 6.96 -21.12
C ILE A 402 3.06 8.32 -20.47
N GLU A 403 4.07 9.18 -20.35
CA GLU A 403 3.92 10.54 -19.78
C GLU A 403 2.82 11.34 -20.50
N GLU A 404 2.82 11.34 -21.83
CA GLU A 404 1.80 12.00 -22.64
C GLU A 404 0.39 11.44 -22.36
N LEU A 405 0.27 10.11 -22.33
CA LEU A 405 -1.03 9.45 -22.15
C LEU A 405 -1.60 9.62 -20.74
N ILE A 406 -0.77 9.69 -19.71
CA ILE A 406 -1.24 9.84 -18.34
C ILE A 406 -1.29 11.31 -17.88
N GLY A 407 -0.64 12.22 -18.58
CA GLY A 407 -0.60 13.65 -18.26
C GLY A 407 0.21 13.99 -17.01
N ALA A 408 1.21 13.18 -16.67
CA ALA A 408 2.13 13.43 -15.55
C ALA A 408 3.54 12.96 -15.92
N PRO A 409 4.61 13.67 -15.43
CA PRO A 409 5.99 13.30 -15.73
C PRO A 409 6.41 12.02 -15.00
N VAL A 410 7.34 11.28 -15.59
CA VAL A 410 8.07 10.21 -14.92
C VAL A 410 9.22 10.86 -14.13
N ALA A 411 9.03 11.00 -12.82
CA ALA A 411 10.00 11.57 -11.90
C ALA A 411 11.16 10.63 -11.58
N LEU A 412 10.86 9.31 -11.51
CA LEU A 412 11.86 8.26 -11.32
C LEU A 412 11.57 7.09 -12.27
N LEU A 413 12.63 6.49 -12.80
CA LEU A 413 12.53 5.29 -13.63
C LEU A 413 13.39 4.19 -13.02
N SER A 414 12.75 3.10 -12.57
CA SER A 414 13.42 1.94 -12.00
C SER A 414 13.62 0.86 -13.06
N THR A 415 14.85 0.49 -13.30
CA THR A 415 15.29 -0.37 -14.41
C THR A 415 15.68 -1.79 -13.97
N SER A 416 15.74 -2.07 -12.66
CA SER A 416 15.97 -3.39 -12.08
C SER A 416 15.49 -3.46 -10.62
N PRO A 417 15.54 -4.60 -9.95
CA PRO A 417 15.27 -4.68 -8.51
C PRO A 417 16.30 -3.96 -7.63
N GLU A 418 17.53 -3.77 -8.13
CA GLU A 418 18.62 -3.15 -7.37
C GLU A 418 18.34 -1.66 -7.15
N ARG A 419 18.65 -1.18 -5.94
CA ARG A 419 18.37 0.19 -5.52
C ARG A 419 19.00 1.24 -6.42
N GLU A 420 20.28 1.04 -6.76
CA GLU A 420 21.08 2.00 -7.54
C GLU A 420 20.65 2.08 -9.02
N ASP A 421 19.89 1.08 -9.50
CA ASP A 421 19.40 1.04 -10.87
C ASP A 421 18.08 1.83 -10.99
N THR A 422 18.23 3.13 -10.73
CA THR A 422 17.13 4.10 -10.77
C THR A 422 17.62 5.39 -11.42
N ILE A 423 16.91 5.84 -12.46
CA ILE A 423 17.14 7.13 -13.12
C ILE A 423 16.27 8.16 -12.39
N LEU A 424 16.91 9.12 -11.74
CA LEU A 424 16.24 10.28 -11.12
C LEU A 424 16.07 11.36 -12.17
N VAL A 425 14.83 11.76 -12.43
CA VAL A 425 14.48 12.85 -13.37
C VAL A 425 14.10 14.12 -12.61
N HIS A 426 13.24 13.97 -11.60
CA HIS A 426 12.83 15.04 -10.69
C HIS A 426 12.97 14.54 -9.25
N ASP A 427 13.51 15.38 -8.38
CA ASP A 427 13.68 15.07 -6.98
C ASP A 427 12.42 15.50 -6.18
N PRO A 428 11.60 14.57 -5.68
CA PRO A 428 10.33 14.89 -5.00
C PRO A 428 10.48 15.76 -3.73
N PHE A 429 11.67 15.81 -3.14
CA PHE A 429 11.95 16.65 -1.96
C PHE A 429 12.40 18.05 -2.28
N ARG A 430 12.74 18.35 -3.54
CA ARG A 430 13.30 19.66 -3.95
C ARG A 430 12.31 20.51 -4.75
N ASP A 431 11.27 19.90 -5.28
CA ASP A 431 10.20 20.55 -6.07
C ASP A 431 9.14 21.28 -5.21
#